data_5d9d4fcc461babc06e5a88e3c2e49862
#
_entry.id   5d9d4fcc461babc06e5a88e3c2e49862
#
_cell.length_a   1.000
_cell.length_b   1.000
_cell.length_c   1.000
_cell.angle_alpha   90.00
_cell.angle_beta   90.00
_cell.angle_gamma   90.00
#
_symmetry.space_group_name_H-M   'P 1'
#
loop_
_entity.id
_entity.type
_entity.pdbx_description
1 polymer ?
#
loop_
_entity_poly.entity_id
_entity_poly.type
_entity_poly.pdbx_seq_one_letter_code
_entity_poly.pdbx_strand_id
1 'polypeptide(L)'
;SITPDFLCLSKGLSGGYLPLSVVMTRDKIYQAFYDDDVTRGFLHSHSYTGNALACRAALATLDIFEQDDVIETNRLRAEKITALAAPIAAHAKVKHFRSRGMIWAFDVATSDPQFARKFFVAGLARELLLRPIGNTVYFVPPYIIDDEQSALLTARTLAILNEIV
;
A
#
# COMPACT_ATOMS: atom_id res chain seq x y z
N SER A 1 -5.48 -10.95 18.43
CA SER A 1 -6.01 -10.88 17.05
C SER A 1 -7.36 -10.17 17.07
N ILE A 2 -7.65 -9.41 16.06
CA ILE A 2 -8.94 -8.74 15.86
C ILE A 2 -9.63 -9.44 14.69
N THR A 3 -10.89 -9.86 14.91
CA THR A 3 -11.72 -10.41 13.84
C THR A 3 -12.79 -9.38 13.50
N PRO A 4 -12.71 -8.69 12.35
CA PRO A 4 -13.69 -7.68 11.96
C PRO A 4 -15.04 -8.33 11.62
N ASP A 5 -16.13 -7.56 11.74
CA ASP A 5 -17.43 -7.99 11.24
C ASP A 5 -17.52 -7.89 9.70
N PHE A 6 -16.79 -6.93 9.10
CA PHE A 6 -16.65 -6.77 7.66
C PHE A 6 -15.18 -6.57 7.27
N LEU A 7 -14.75 -7.23 6.19
CA LEU A 7 -13.45 -7.05 5.57
C LEU A 7 -13.64 -6.72 4.09
N CYS A 8 -13.26 -5.50 3.70
CA CYS A 8 -13.35 -5.03 2.33
C CYS A 8 -11.99 -5.13 1.64
N LEU A 9 -11.92 -5.86 0.54
CA LEU A 9 -10.71 -6.05 -0.27
C LEU A 9 -10.93 -5.53 -1.70
N SER A 10 -9.91 -4.89 -2.27
CA SER A 10 -9.93 -4.41 -3.66
C SER A 10 -8.51 -4.13 -4.16
N LYS A 11 -8.35 -3.38 -5.24
CA LYS A 11 -7.07 -2.93 -5.82
C LYS A 11 -6.11 -4.08 -6.11
N GLY A 12 -5.12 -4.34 -5.27
CA GLY A 12 -4.16 -5.43 -5.43
C GLY A 12 -4.76 -6.84 -5.48
N LEU A 13 -6.03 -7.01 -5.10
CA LEU A 13 -6.70 -8.31 -5.12
C LEU A 13 -6.64 -8.99 -6.51
N SER A 14 -6.76 -8.24 -7.58
CA SER A 14 -6.66 -8.75 -8.97
C SER A 14 -5.33 -8.43 -9.64
N GLY A 15 -4.29 -8.08 -8.88
CA GLY A 15 -2.99 -7.67 -9.42
C GLY A 15 -3.04 -6.40 -10.28
N GLY A 16 -4.12 -5.63 -10.21
CA GLY A 16 -4.31 -4.43 -11.02
C GLY A 16 -4.84 -4.68 -12.44
N TYR A 17 -5.08 -5.93 -12.82
CA TYR A 17 -5.51 -6.29 -14.18
C TYR A 17 -6.98 -5.97 -14.45
N LEU A 18 -7.86 -6.26 -13.49
CA LEU A 18 -9.31 -6.06 -13.65
C LEU A 18 -9.91 -5.45 -12.39
N PRO A 19 -10.92 -4.58 -12.51
CA PRO A 19 -11.62 -4.04 -11.35
C PRO A 19 -12.40 -5.15 -10.64
N LEU A 20 -12.07 -5.34 -9.35
CA LEU A 20 -12.74 -6.28 -8.46
C LEU A 20 -12.69 -5.75 -7.03
N SER A 21 -13.79 -5.92 -6.32
CA SER A 21 -13.84 -5.77 -4.87
C SER A 21 -14.60 -6.92 -4.25
N VAL A 22 -14.23 -7.26 -3.03
CA VAL A 22 -14.87 -8.31 -2.23
C VAL A 22 -15.17 -7.75 -0.85
N VAL A 23 -16.36 -8.00 -0.37
CA VAL A 23 -16.76 -7.76 1.01
C VAL A 23 -16.98 -9.11 1.67
N MET A 24 -16.15 -9.41 2.66
CA MET A 24 -16.30 -10.61 3.49
C MET A 24 -16.98 -10.22 4.79
N THR A 25 -17.84 -11.09 5.28
CA THR A 25 -18.56 -10.87 6.54
C THR A 25 -18.63 -12.16 7.37
N ARG A 26 -19.10 -12.02 8.61
CA ARG A 26 -19.29 -13.15 9.52
C ARG A 26 -20.59 -13.88 9.23
N ASP A 27 -20.62 -15.17 9.49
CA ASP A 27 -21.77 -16.03 9.26
C ASP A 27 -23.05 -15.48 9.93
N LYS A 28 -22.98 -15.02 11.17
CA LYS A 28 -24.15 -14.45 11.85
C LYS A 28 -24.80 -13.26 11.14
N ILE A 29 -23.98 -12.49 10.38
CA ILE A 29 -24.48 -11.34 9.59
C ILE A 29 -25.07 -11.85 8.29
N TYR A 30 -24.41 -12.82 7.62
CA TYR A 30 -24.93 -13.48 6.44
C TYR A 30 -26.29 -14.12 6.68
N GLN A 31 -26.44 -14.86 7.79
CA GLN A 31 -27.67 -15.55 8.17
C GLN A 31 -28.87 -14.61 8.38
N ALA A 32 -28.63 -13.32 8.68
CA ALA A 32 -29.71 -12.33 8.80
C ALA A 32 -30.42 -12.07 7.47
N PHE A 33 -29.73 -12.34 6.35
CA PHE A 33 -30.23 -12.12 4.96
C PHE A 33 -30.51 -13.44 4.22
N TYR A 34 -30.07 -14.57 4.74
CA TYR A 34 -30.25 -15.89 4.13
C TYR A 34 -31.57 -16.48 4.56
N ASP A 35 -32.59 -16.37 3.70
CA ASP A 35 -33.95 -16.79 3.97
C ASP A 35 -34.65 -17.18 2.66
N ASP A 36 -35.72 -17.99 2.74
CA ASP A 36 -36.60 -18.28 1.60
C ASP A 36 -37.51 -17.08 1.27
N ASP A 37 -37.71 -16.16 2.22
CA ASP A 37 -38.43 -14.91 1.99
C ASP A 37 -37.50 -13.86 1.32
N VAL A 38 -37.76 -13.59 0.04
CA VAL A 38 -36.96 -12.63 -0.76
C VAL A 38 -36.96 -11.21 -0.19
N THR A 39 -37.92 -10.85 0.66
CA THR A 39 -37.97 -9.52 1.30
C THR A 39 -36.83 -9.32 2.31
N ARG A 40 -36.23 -10.41 2.79
CA ARG A 40 -35.07 -10.39 3.67
C ARG A 40 -33.74 -10.33 2.95
N GLY A 41 -33.74 -10.53 1.63
CA GLY A 41 -32.53 -10.55 0.83
C GLY A 41 -31.85 -9.19 0.75
N PHE A 42 -30.51 -9.18 0.82
CA PHE A 42 -29.71 -7.99 0.52
C PHE A 42 -29.55 -7.84 -1.00
N LEU A 43 -30.50 -7.14 -1.63
CA LEU A 43 -30.63 -7.03 -3.09
C LEU A 43 -29.75 -5.92 -3.66
N HIS A 44 -28.49 -5.87 -3.26
CA HIS A 44 -27.50 -4.91 -3.77
C HIS A 44 -26.50 -5.59 -4.70
N SER A 45 -26.58 -5.32 -5.99
CA SER A 45 -25.69 -5.87 -7.00
C SER A 45 -25.61 -4.97 -8.23
N HIS A 46 -24.71 -5.31 -9.16
CA HIS A 46 -24.63 -4.72 -10.50
C HIS A 46 -24.31 -5.81 -11.52
N SER A 47 -24.44 -5.49 -12.83
CA SER A 47 -24.29 -6.47 -13.91
C SER A 47 -22.95 -7.22 -13.93
N TYR A 48 -21.90 -6.65 -13.34
CA TYR A 48 -20.56 -7.25 -13.29
C TYR A 48 -20.26 -7.98 -11.98
N THR A 49 -21.23 -8.11 -11.08
CA THR A 49 -21.08 -8.88 -9.85
C THR A 49 -20.69 -10.33 -10.19
N GLY A 50 -19.63 -10.84 -9.60
CA GLY A 50 -19.11 -12.19 -9.85
C GLY A 50 -18.47 -12.36 -11.24
N ASN A 51 -17.98 -11.28 -11.87
CA ASN A 51 -17.28 -11.34 -13.16
C ASN A 51 -16.19 -12.43 -13.15
N ALA A 52 -16.38 -13.46 -13.96
CA ALA A 52 -15.52 -14.65 -13.97
C ALA A 52 -14.05 -14.32 -14.33
N LEU A 53 -13.82 -13.37 -15.24
CA LEU A 53 -12.47 -12.94 -15.62
C LEU A 53 -11.77 -12.23 -14.47
N ALA A 54 -12.48 -11.34 -13.77
CA ALA A 54 -11.93 -10.63 -12.61
C ALA A 54 -11.66 -11.59 -11.44
N CYS A 55 -12.55 -12.56 -11.21
CA CYS A 55 -12.34 -13.62 -10.22
C CYS A 55 -11.14 -14.50 -10.58
N ARG A 56 -10.95 -14.85 -11.85
CA ARG A 56 -9.77 -15.63 -12.28
C ARG A 56 -8.46 -14.83 -12.13
N ALA A 57 -8.49 -13.51 -12.41
CA ALA A 57 -7.34 -12.65 -12.16
C ALA A 57 -6.98 -12.59 -10.66
N ALA A 58 -7.98 -12.53 -9.79
CA ALA A 58 -7.76 -12.58 -8.34
C ALA A 58 -7.17 -13.92 -7.90
N LEU A 59 -7.68 -15.04 -8.42
CA LEU A 59 -7.11 -16.36 -8.13
C LEU A 59 -5.65 -16.46 -8.59
N ALA A 60 -5.33 -15.96 -9.79
CA ALA A 60 -3.95 -15.94 -10.29
C ALA A 60 -3.04 -15.10 -9.39
N THR A 61 -3.53 -13.99 -8.84
CA THR A 61 -2.78 -13.18 -7.88
C THR A 61 -2.51 -13.98 -6.60
N LEU A 62 -3.49 -14.70 -6.08
CA LEU A 62 -3.32 -15.53 -4.90
C LEU A 62 -2.34 -16.70 -5.16
N ASP A 63 -2.42 -17.33 -6.34
CA ASP A 63 -1.50 -18.37 -6.77
C ASP A 63 -0.03 -17.86 -6.74
N ILE A 64 0.23 -16.62 -7.23
CA ILE A 64 1.56 -15.99 -7.17
C ILE A 64 1.99 -15.76 -5.72
N PHE A 65 1.10 -15.27 -4.86
CA PHE A 65 1.42 -15.05 -3.45
C PHE A 65 1.84 -16.33 -2.74
N GLU A 66 1.22 -17.45 -3.07
CA GLU A 66 1.55 -18.76 -2.51
C GLU A 66 2.83 -19.34 -3.11
N GLN A 67 2.94 -19.36 -4.46
CA GLN A 67 4.06 -19.99 -5.19
C GLN A 67 5.39 -19.28 -4.95
N ASP A 68 5.39 -17.95 -4.89
CA ASP A 68 6.58 -17.12 -4.74
C ASP A 68 6.85 -16.72 -3.28
N ASP A 69 6.08 -17.26 -2.32
CA ASP A 69 6.15 -16.90 -0.90
C ASP A 69 6.24 -15.37 -0.67
N VAL A 70 5.36 -14.64 -1.37
CA VAL A 70 5.44 -13.17 -1.47
C VAL A 70 5.43 -12.49 -0.12
N ILE A 71 4.70 -13.01 0.86
CA ILE A 71 4.58 -12.42 2.21
C ILE A 71 5.94 -12.46 2.92
N GLU A 72 6.59 -13.61 2.97
CA GLU A 72 7.89 -13.77 3.64
C GLU A 72 9.01 -13.04 2.89
N THR A 73 9.03 -13.17 1.55
CA THR A 73 9.97 -12.44 0.69
C THR A 73 9.90 -10.94 0.93
N ASN A 74 8.70 -10.36 1.02
CA ASN A 74 8.53 -8.94 1.31
C ASN A 74 8.82 -8.58 2.76
N ARG A 75 8.63 -9.48 3.72
CA ARG A 75 9.07 -9.26 5.11
C ARG A 75 10.58 -9.05 5.17
N LEU A 76 11.35 -9.93 4.53
CA LEU A 76 12.82 -9.82 4.48
C LEU A 76 13.28 -8.57 3.70
N ARG A 77 12.61 -8.25 2.59
CA ARG A 77 12.88 -7.04 1.82
C ARG A 77 12.61 -5.78 2.63
N ALA A 78 11.52 -5.77 3.41
CA ALA A 78 11.18 -4.65 4.26
C ALA A 78 12.23 -4.39 5.34
N GLU A 79 12.85 -5.41 5.89
CA GLU A 79 13.97 -5.26 6.84
C GLU A 79 15.17 -4.57 6.19
N LYS A 80 15.55 -4.98 4.98
CA LYS A 80 16.63 -4.36 4.21
C LYS A 80 16.35 -2.88 3.90
N ILE A 81 15.15 -2.57 3.38
CA ILE A 81 14.76 -1.19 3.06
C ILE A 81 14.72 -0.33 4.33
N THR A 82 14.25 -0.88 5.44
CA THR A 82 14.25 -0.17 6.73
C THR A 82 15.67 0.16 7.18
N ALA A 83 16.61 -0.76 7.00
CA ALA A 83 18.03 -0.51 7.31
C ALA A 83 18.62 0.58 6.38
N LEU A 84 18.33 0.55 5.08
CA LEU A 84 18.75 1.58 4.13
C LEU A 84 18.13 2.96 4.44
N ALA A 85 16.93 2.99 5.03
CA ALA A 85 16.25 4.21 5.43
C ALA A 85 16.71 4.78 6.80
N ALA A 86 17.60 4.10 7.52
CA ALA A 86 18.09 4.56 8.82
C ALA A 86 18.66 6.01 8.81
N PRO A 87 19.41 6.46 7.77
CA PRO A 87 19.86 7.85 7.69
C PRO A 87 18.70 8.85 7.55
N ILE A 88 17.61 8.47 6.89
CA ILE A 88 16.40 9.30 6.80
C ILE A 88 15.76 9.41 8.19
N ALA A 89 15.61 8.29 8.88
CA ALA A 89 15.04 8.26 10.23
C ALA A 89 15.86 9.10 11.24
N ALA A 90 17.18 9.15 11.07
CA ALA A 90 18.10 9.93 11.89
C ALA A 90 18.19 11.43 11.50
N HIS A 91 17.59 11.85 10.39
CA HIS A 91 17.67 13.24 9.93
C HIS A 91 16.96 14.18 10.91
N ALA A 92 17.60 15.31 11.27
CA ALA A 92 17.14 16.23 12.32
C ALA A 92 15.71 16.77 12.11
N LYS A 93 15.30 16.92 10.87
CA LYS A 93 13.96 17.40 10.49
C LYS A 93 12.93 16.30 10.35
N VAL A 94 13.31 15.02 10.41
CA VAL A 94 12.39 13.89 10.33
C VAL A 94 11.81 13.57 11.71
N LYS A 95 10.51 13.35 11.75
CA LYS A 95 9.74 12.95 12.93
C LYS A 95 8.87 11.75 12.57
N HIS A 96 8.49 10.98 13.58
CA HIS A 96 7.54 9.89 13.47
C HIS A 96 7.84 8.92 12.31
N PHE A 97 9.13 8.58 12.12
CA PHE A 97 9.48 7.53 11.14
C PHE A 97 8.81 6.22 11.56
N ARG A 98 8.09 5.61 10.64
CA ARG A 98 7.27 4.42 10.88
C ARG A 98 7.23 3.55 9.65
N SER A 99 7.08 2.23 9.85
CA SER A 99 6.90 1.28 8.75
C SER A 99 5.87 0.21 9.09
N ARG A 100 5.22 -0.30 8.07
CA ARG A 100 4.31 -1.44 8.16
C ARG A 100 4.35 -2.25 6.86
N GLY A 101 4.89 -3.46 6.90
CA GLY A 101 5.16 -4.25 5.69
C GLY A 101 6.00 -3.43 4.70
N MET A 102 5.54 -3.33 3.46
CA MET A 102 6.21 -2.57 2.39
C MET A 102 5.78 -1.08 2.33
N ILE A 103 5.40 -0.49 3.46
CA ILE A 103 5.03 0.91 3.57
C ILE A 103 5.91 1.59 4.61
N TRP A 104 6.55 2.70 4.25
CA TRP A 104 7.30 3.58 5.15
C TRP A 104 6.74 4.98 5.07
N ALA A 105 6.67 5.65 6.18
CA ALA A 105 6.25 7.04 6.24
C ALA A 105 7.01 7.79 7.33
N PHE A 106 7.20 9.08 7.12
CA PHE A 106 7.77 9.99 8.11
C PHE A 106 7.25 11.41 7.89
N ASP A 107 7.23 12.18 8.95
CA ASP A 107 6.80 13.58 8.89
C ASP A 107 8.04 14.48 8.87
N VAL A 108 8.00 15.55 8.09
CA VAL A 108 9.09 16.53 7.99
C VAL A 108 8.71 17.79 8.76
N ALA A 109 9.56 18.19 9.69
CA ALA A 109 9.39 19.39 10.49
C ALA A 109 9.71 20.65 9.64
N THR A 110 8.70 21.16 8.94
CA THR A 110 8.77 22.36 8.11
C THR A 110 7.50 23.19 8.25
N SER A 111 7.63 24.51 8.14
CA SER A 111 6.52 25.45 8.05
C SER A 111 6.24 25.91 6.60
N ASP A 112 6.97 25.39 5.62
CA ASP A 112 6.79 25.75 4.21
C ASP A 112 5.49 25.15 3.67
N PRO A 113 4.47 25.95 3.32
CA PRO A 113 3.21 25.44 2.79
C PRO A 113 3.36 24.78 1.40
N GLN A 114 4.48 25.01 0.73
CA GLN A 114 4.78 24.41 -0.58
C GLN A 114 5.69 23.19 -0.49
N PHE A 115 6.01 22.71 0.71
CA PHE A 115 6.91 21.59 0.93
C PHE A 115 6.61 20.37 0.04
N ALA A 116 5.35 19.90 0.04
CA ALA A 116 4.95 18.72 -0.75
C ALA A 116 5.24 18.91 -2.25
N ARG A 117 4.96 20.11 -2.79
CA ARG A 117 5.23 20.43 -4.20
C ARG A 117 6.73 20.49 -4.48
N LYS A 118 7.50 21.17 -3.63
CA LYS A 118 8.97 21.27 -3.79
C LYS A 118 9.62 19.90 -3.73
N PHE A 119 9.21 19.07 -2.74
CA PHE A 119 9.70 17.69 -2.60
C PHE A 119 9.39 16.85 -3.84
N PHE A 120 8.16 16.93 -4.35
CA PHE A 120 7.74 16.22 -5.56
C PHE A 120 8.60 16.64 -6.77
N VAL A 121 8.79 17.94 -7.00
CA VAL A 121 9.59 18.46 -8.14
C VAL A 121 11.06 18.05 -8.01
N ALA A 122 11.64 18.18 -6.82
CA ALA A 122 13.01 17.73 -6.56
C ALA A 122 13.17 16.21 -6.74
N GLY A 123 12.13 15.45 -6.41
CA GLY A 123 12.05 14.01 -6.66
C GLY A 123 12.09 13.68 -8.15
N LEU A 124 11.23 14.31 -8.94
CA LEU A 124 11.20 14.09 -10.39
C LEU A 124 12.54 14.42 -11.06
N ALA A 125 13.22 15.48 -10.64
CA ALA A 125 14.55 15.83 -11.12
C ALA A 125 15.61 14.76 -10.80
N ARG A 126 15.31 13.84 -9.88
CA ARG A 126 16.16 12.70 -9.48
C ARG A 126 15.55 11.35 -9.86
N GLU A 127 14.65 11.33 -10.84
CA GLU A 127 13.96 10.11 -11.29
C GLU A 127 13.24 9.37 -10.14
N LEU A 128 12.70 10.11 -9.19
CA LEU A 128 12.01 9.60 -8.02
C LEU A 128 10.59 10.16 -7.94
N LEU A 129 9.59 9.29 -8.11
CA LEU A 129 8.20 9.67 -8.03
C LEU A 129 7.68 9.50 -6.59
N LEU A 130 7.84 10.54 -5.77
CA LEU A 130 7.26 10.63 -4.44
C LEU A 130 6.27 11.79 -4.36
N ARG A 131 5.11 11.54 -3.78
CA ARG A 131 4.02 12.55 -3.66
C ARG A 131 3.66 12.74 -2.19
N PRO A 132 4.36 13.60 -1.45
CA PRO A 132 4.05 13.86 -0.04
C PRO A 132 2.60 14.33 0.14
N ILE A 133 2.02 13.98 1.29
CA ILE A 133 0.72 14.47 1.73
C ILE A 133 0.97 15.46 2.87
N GLY A 134 0.79 16.76 2.59
CA GLY A 134 1.22 17.79 3.54
C GLY A 134 2.72 17.66 3.82
N ASN A 135 3.07 17.47 5.08
CA ASN A 135 4.45 17.28 5.51
C ASN A 135 4.87 15.81 5.63
N THR A 136 3.98 14.87 5.28
CA THR A 136 4.27 13.44 5.36
C THR A 136 4.82 12.91 4.03
N VAL A 137 6.04 12.42 4.04
CA VAL A 137 6.65 11.68 2.93
C VAL A 137 6.44 10.18 3.17
N TYR A 138 6.15 9.42 2.11
CA TYR A 138 5.95 7.98 2.23
C TYR A 138 6.45 7.23 1.01
N PHE A 139 6.83 5.96 1.24
CA PHE A 139 7.19 4.99 0.21
C PHE A 139 6.18 3.85 0.19
N VAL A 140 5.74 3.48 -0.99
CA VAL A 140 4.96 2.26 -1.25
C VAL A 140 5.51 1.66 -2.56
N PRO A 141 6.73 1.10 -2.51
CA PRO A 141 7.33 0.53 -3.72
C PRO A 141 6.61 -0.76 -4.14
N PRO A 142 6.67 -1.13 -5.42
CA PRO A 142 6.17 -2.41 -5.87
C PRO A 142 6.95 -3.57 -5.22
N TYR A 143 6.31 -4.73 -5.09
CA TYR A 143 6.90 -5.91 -4.46
C TYR A 143 8.10 -6.50 -5.22
N ILE A 144 8.31 -6.08 -6.47
CA ILE A 144 9.44 -6.50 -7.30
C ILE A 144 10.65 -5.56 -7.20
N ILE A 145 10.61 -4.53 -6.34
CA ILE A 145 11.75 -3.61 -6.15
C ILE A 145 13.00 -4.41 -5.73
N ASP A 146 14.10 -4.20 -6.40
CA ASP A 146 15.37 -4.83 -6.09
C ASP A 146 16.24 -4.05 -5.08
N ASP A 147 17.39 -4.59 -4.72
CA ASP A 147 18.28 -4.00 -3.73
C ASP A 147 18.89 -2.67 -4.24
N GLU A 148 19.21 -2.56 -5.54
CA GLU A 148 19.75 -1.34 -6.16
C GLU A 148 18.69 -0.22 -6.16
N GLN A 149 17.49 -0.52 -6.62
CA GLN A 149 16.35 0.42 -6.63
C GLN A 149 16.00 0.87 -5.21
N SER A 150 16.07 -0.02 -4.24
CA SER A 150 15.84 0.29 -2.83
C SER A 150 16.89 1.25 -2.26
N ALA A 151 18.15 1.05 -2.62
CA ALA A 151 19.24 1.95 -2.25
C ALA A 151 19.08 3.33 -2.93
N LEU A 152 18.74 3.36 -4.21
CA LEU A 152 18.45 4.63 -4.94
C LEU A 152 17.28 5.39 -4.31
N LEU A 153 16.18 4.71 -4.00
CA LEU A 153 15.00 5.29 -3.35
C LEU A 153 15.39 6.02 -2.06
N THR A 154 16.11 5.34 -1.18
CA THR A 154 16.46 5.88 0.15
C THR A 154 17.52 6.97 0.05
N ALA A 155 18.58 6.79 -0.76
CA ALA A 155 19.66 7.76 -0.93
C ALA A 155 19.14 9.07 -1.57
N ARG A 156 18.34 8.98 -2.65
CA ARG A 156 17.76 10.14 -3.33
C ARG A 156 16.78 10.89 -2.43
N THR A 157 15.99 10.17 -1.63
CA THR A 157 15.10 10.78 -0.64
C THR A 157 15.88 11.59 0.40
N LEU A 158 16.97 11.03 0.94
CA LEU A 158 17.84 11.73 1.89
C LEU A 158 18.48 12.97 1.25
N ALA A 159 18.93 12.87 0.00
CA ALA A 159 19.50 14.00 -0.73
C ALA A 159 18.47 15.15 -0.90
N ILE A 160 17.21 14.82 -1.21
CA ILE A 160 16.13 15.81 -1.30
C ILE A 160 15.88 16.47 0.06
N LEU A 161 15.82 15.69 1.14
CA LEU A 161 15.65 16.24 2.49
C LEU A 161 16.76 17.24 2.82
N ASN A 162 18.03 16.90 2.57
CA ASN A 162 19.18 17.77 2.83
C ASN A 162 19.17 19.07 2.01
N GLU A 163 18.48 19.08 0.86
CA GLU A 163 18.41 20.25 -0.03
C GLU A 163 17.29 21.21 0.36
N ILE A 164 16.12 20.68 0.75
CA ILE A 164 14.90 21.49 0.85
C ILE A 164 14.43 21.77 2.29
N VAL A 165 15.09 21.21 3.30
CA VAL A 165 14.80 21.40 4.73
C VAL A 165 16.10 21.52 5.53
#